data_1fc1466242fbc0fbfa354671c55ebc49
#
_entry.id   1fc1466242fbc0fbfa354671c55ebc49
#
_cell.length_a   1.000
_cell.length_b   1.000
_cell.length_c   1.000
_cell.angle_alpha   90.00
_cell.angle_beta   90.00
_cell.angle_gamma   90.00
#
_symmetry.space_group_name_H-M   'P 1'
#
loop_
_entity.id
_entity.type
_entity.pdbx_description
1 polymer ?
#
loop_
_entity_poly.entity_id
_entity_poly.type
_entity_poly.pdbx_seq_one_letter_code
_entity_poly.pdbx_strand_id
1 'polypeptide(L)'
;MRGLTAGLIGAGLVLATAASTALAAPPPFCRGYASAALNQVRVALAIPRCRAGLEGARWSSDFRVHYDWCLGATPGAAAEEREARTIHIRRCRGF
;
A
#
# COMPACT_ATOMS: atom_id res chain seq x y z
N MET A 1 29.99 16.08 46.50
CA MET A 1 29.75 15.88 45.94
C MET A 1 29.23 15.66 45.17
N ARG A 2 29.31 15.61 44.97
CA ARG A 2 29.07 15.44 44.13
C ARG A 2 28.51 14.96 43.46
N GLY A 3 28.30 14.83 43.26
CA GLY A 3 27.93 14.36 42.37
C GLY A 3 27.30 14.06 41.93
N LEU A 4 27.19 13.89 41.85
CA LEU A 4 26.66 13.57 41.18
C LEU A 4 25.92 13.31 40.54
N THR A 5 25.92 13.43 40.50
CA THR A 5 25.36 13.27 39.85
C THR A 5 24.90 12.97 39.05
N ALA A 6 25.12 13.00 38.79
CA ALA A 6 24.86 12.76 37.90
C ALA A 6 24.38 12.24 37.28
N GLY A 7 24.27 12.12 37.20
CA GLY A 7 23.97 11.53 36.40
C GLY A 7 23.15 11.12 35.96
N LEU A 8 23.04 11.04 35.89
CA LEU A 8 22.39 10.56 35.39
C LEU A 8 21.60 10.56 34.74
N ILE A 9 21.69 10.82 34.48
CA ILE A 9 21.12 10.98 33.93
C ILE A 9 20.58 10.59 33.12
N GLY A 10 20.36 10.49 32.91
CA GLY A 10 19.95 10.05 32.14
C GLY A 10 19.68 9.61 31.54
N ALA A 11 19.96 9.64 31.51
CA ALA A 11 20.07 9.10 30.92
C ALA A 11 19.20 8.36 30.41
N GLY A 12 19.03 7.98 30.30
CA GLY A 12 18.46 7.05 29.81
C GLY A 12 17.30 7.13 29.12
N LEU A 13 16.97 7.78 28.83
CA LEU A 13 15.87 7.85 28.30
C LEU A 13 15.69 7.84 27.07
N VAL A 14 16.34 7.39 26.53
CA VAL A 14 16.27 7.30 25.39
C VAL A 14 15.23 6.48 24.97
N LEU A 15 14.37 6.83 24.68
CA LEU A 15 13.50 6.17 24.21
C LEU A 15 13.62 5.94 22.96
N ALA A 16 14.16 5.17 22.61
CA ALA A 16 14.31 4.74 21.40
C ALA A 16 13.03 4.31 20.91
N THR A 17 12.45 5.03 20.30
CA THR A 17 11.36 4.60 19.77
C THR A 17 11.78 3.94 18.60
N ALA A 18 11.77 2.85 18.52
CA ALA A 18 12.11 2.12 17.41
C ALA A 18 11.11 2.41 16.38
N ALA A 19 11.47 3.08 15.50
CA ALA A 19 10.60 3.31 14.42
C ALA A 19 10.53 2.02 13.67
N SER A 20 9.45 1.39 13.64
CA SER A 20 9.37 0.20 12.86
C SER A 20 9.38 0.63 11.43
N THR A 21 10.39 0.27 10.72
CA THR A 21 10.47 0.54 9.33
C THR A 21 9.62 -0.47 8.63
N ALA A 22 8.65 -0.04 7.95
CA ALA A 22 7.83 -0.94 7.15
C ALA A 22 8.66 -1.40 5.97
N LEU A 23 8.72 -2.69 5.74
CA LEU A 23 9.48 -3.26 4.65
C LEU A 23 8.67 -3.25 3.37
N ALA A 24 9.35 -3.08 2.26
CA ALA A 24 8.72 -3.16 0.95
C ALA A 24 8.16 -4.57 0.73
N ALA A 25 7.12 -4.66 -0.05
CA ALA A 25 6.47 -5.93 -0.32
C ALA A 25 7.40 -6.82 -1.15
N PRO A 26 7.47 -8.11 -0.82
CA PRO A 26 8.36 -9.01 -1.54
C PRO A 26 7.76 -9.43 -2.89
N PRO A 27 8.62 -9.86 -3.83
CA PRO A 27 8.15 -10.24 -5.17
C PRO A 27 6.99 -11.23 -5.21
N PRO A 28 6.97 -12.32 -4.41
CA PRO A 28 5.83 -13.23 -4.48
C PRO A 28 4.51 -12.56 -4.11
N PHE A 29 4.55 -11.70 -3.09
CA PHE A 29 3.36 -10.93 -2.72
C PHE A 29 2.95 -10.01 -3.86
N CYS A 30 3.90 -9.35 -4.51
CA CYS A 30 3.59 -8.40 -5.57
C CYS A 30 3.07 -9.07 -6.83
N ARG A 31 3.48 -10.31 -7.11
CA ARG A 31 2.86 -11.05 -8.22
C ARG A 31 1.38 -11.27 -7.96
N GLY A 32 1.04 -11.64 -6.74
CA GLY A 32 -0.37 -11.82 -6.36
C GLY A 32 -1.13 -10.51 -6.40
N TYR A 33 -0.52 -9.44 -5.89
CA TYR A 33 -1.14 -8.12 -5.92
C TYR A 33 -1.43 -7.69 -7.36
N ALA A 34 -0.45 -7.82 -8.25
CA ALA A 34 -0.62 -7.37 -9.63
C ALA A 34 -1.67 -8.19 -10.36
N SER A 35 -1.72 -9.50 -10.11
CA SER A 35 -2.75 -10.34 -10.71
C SER A 35 -4.14 -9.94 -10.23
N ALA A 36 -4.28 -9.65 -8.95
CA ALA A 36 -5.57 -9.21 -8.41
C ALA A 36 -5.96 -7.84 -8.96
N ALA A 37 -4.99 -6.94 -9.13
CA ALA A 37 -5.24 -5.62 -9.69
C ALA A 37 -5.74 -5.74 -11.13
N LEU A 38 -5.10 -6.58 -11.94
CA LEU A 38 -5.56 -6.78 -13.31
C LEU A 38 -6.97 -7.34 -13.37
N ASN A 39 -7.30 -8.24 -12.45
CA ASN A 39 -8.65 -8.78 -12.40
C ASN A 39 -9.66 -7.68 -12.09
N GLN A 40 -9.34 -6.80 -11.16
CA GLN A 40 -10.20 -5.68 -10.83
C GLN A 40 -10.37 -4.73 -12.02
N VAL A 41 -9.29 -4.47 -12.76
CA VAL A 41 -9.34 -3.62 -13.93
C VAL A 41 -10.26 -4.22 -14.99
N ARG A 42 -10.14 -5.55 -15.21
CA ARG A 42 -11.02 -6.22 -16.19
C ARG A 42 -12.47 -6.13 -15.78
N VAL A 43 -12.76 -6.31 -14.50
CA VAL A 43 -14.13 -6.21 -14.01
C VAL A 43 -14.68 -4.81 -14.26
N ALA A 44 -13.89 -3.78 -13.94
CA ALA A 44 -14.34 -2.40 -14.14
C ALA A 44 -14.57 -2.10 -15.61
N LEU A 45 -13.69 -2.58 -16.47
CA LEU A 45 -13.84 -2.33 -17.92
C LEU A 45 -15.05 -3.03 -18.50
N ALA A 46 -15.47 -4.13 -17.90
CA ALA A 46 -16.63 -4.88 -18.38
C ALA A 46 -17.96 -4.25 -17.98
N ILE A 47 -17.94 -3.31 -17.06
CA ILE A 47 -19.17 -2.66 -16.58
C ILE A 47 -19.21 -1.27 -17.19
N PRO A 48 -20.17 -0.98 -18.09
CA PRO A 48 -20.18 0.33 -18.77
C PRO A 48 -20.13 1.53 -17.83
N ARG A 49 -20.87 1.48 -16.73
CA ARG A 49 -20.88 2.61 -15.79
C ARG A 49 -19.57 2.76 -15.04
N CYS A 50 -18.72 1.74 -15.03
CA CYS A 50 -17.47 1.78 -14.34
C CYS A 50 -16.32 2.29 -15.19
N ARG A 51 -16.51 2.41 -16.50
CA ARG A 51 -15.42 2.82 -17.39
C ARG A 51 -15.02 4.28 -17.21
N ALA A 52 -15.96 5.12 -16.81
CA ALA A 52 -15.65 6.53 -16.60
C ALA A 52 -14.72 6.65 -15.38
N GLY A 53 -13.71 7.47 -15.51
CA GLY A 53 -12.81 7.71 -14.39
C GLY A 53 -11.72 6.67 -14.18
N LEU A 54 -11.56 5.74 -15.12
CA LEU A 54 -10.51 4.73 -14.99
C LEU A 54 -9.22 5.27 -15.58
N GLU A 55 -8.63 6.24 -14.91
CA GLU A 55 -7.42 6.86 -15.40
C GLU A 55 -6.27 6.65 -14.41
N GLY A 56 -5.08 6.69 -14.93
CA GLY A 56 -3.89 6.60 -14.10
C GLY A 56 -3.43 5.17 -13.87
N ALA A 57 -2.30 5.04 -13.18
CA ALA A 57 -1.64 3.76 -12.98
C ALA A 57 -2.50 2.78 -12.20
N ARG A 58 -3.37 3.29 -11.31
CA ARG A 58 -4.26 2.42 -10.51
C ARG A 58 -5.10 1.52 -11.41
N TRP A 59 -5.47 2.00 -12.59
CA TRP A 59 -6.34 1.26 -13.50
C TRP A 59 -5.65 0.77 -14.75
N SER A 60 -4.32 0.66 -14.70
CA SER A 60 -3.55 0.17 -15.83
C SER A 60 -3.90 -1.29 -16.13
N SER A 61 -3.92 -1.63 -17.40
CA SER A 61 -4.10 -3.01 -17.84
C SER A 61 -2.77 -3.74 -17.97
N ASP A 62 -1.67 -3.09 -17.59
CA ASP A 62 -0.34 -3.67 -17.71
C ASP A 62 0.08 -4.25 -16.37
N PHE A 63 0.32 -5.55 -16.32
CA PHE A 63 0.76 -6.24 -15.12
C PHE A 63 2.01 -5.56 -14.51
N ARG A 64 2.96 -5.17 -15.36
CA ARG A 64 4.22 -4.61 -14.87
C ARG A 64 4.01 -3.31 -14.12
N VAL A 65 3.05 -2.52 -14.50
CA VAL A 65 2.78 -1.26 -13.81
C VAL A 65 2.40 -1.54 -12.35
N HIS A 66 1.52 -2.50 -12.14
CA HIS A 66 1.09 -2.86 -10.78
C HIS A 66 2.19 -3.56 -10.01
N TYR A 67 2.91 -4.45 -10.68
CA TYR A 67 3.96 -5.22 -10.04
C TYR A 67 5.11 -4.31 -9.60
N ASP A 68 5.59 -3.45 -10.49
CA ASP A 68 6.71 -2.57 -10.19
C ASP A 68 6.34 -1.58 -9.09
N TRP A 69 5.11 -1.04 -9.11
CA TRP A 69 4.68 -0.15 -8.05
C TRP A 69 4.68 -0.88 -6.70
N CYS A 70 4.20 -2.11 -6.69
CA CYS A 70 4.11 -2.89 -5.47
C CYS A 70 5.49 -3.16 -4.85
N LEU A 71 6.50 -3.37 -5.68
CA LEU A 71 7.85 -3.64 -5.19
C LEU A 71 8.42 -2.48 -4.38
N GLY A 72 7.92 -1.27 -4.59
CA GLY A 72 8.33 -0.11 -3.81
C GLY A 72 7.35 0.27 -2.73
N ALA A 73 6.32 -0.51 -2.52
CA ALA A 73 5.27 -0.20 -1.54
C ALA A 73 5.30 -1.21 -0.40
N THR A 74 4.63 -0.89 0.69
CA THR A 74 4.45 -1.85 1.77
C THR A 74 3.23 -2.71 1.46
N PRO A 75 3.12 -3.89 2.06
CA PRO A 75 1.90 -4.69 1.92
C PRO A 75 0.64 -3.94 2.33
N GLY A 76 0.76 -3.07 3.34
CA GLY A 76 -0.39 -2.26 3.76
C GLY A 76 -0.82 -1.27 2.69
N ALA A 77 0.14 -0.59 2.05
CA ALA A 77 -0.18 0.35 0.98
C ALA A 77 -0.80 -0.39 -0.21
N ALA A 78 -0.32 -1.60 -0.50
CA ALA A 78 -0.89 -2.41 -1.58
C ALA A 78 -2.32 -2.81 -1.26
N ALA A 79 -2.60 -3.14 -0.01
CA ALA A 79 -3.96 -3.49 0.41
C ALA A 79 -4.89 -2.29 0.26
N GLU A 80 -4.42 -1.08 0.57
CA GLU A 80 -5.22 0.12 0.43
C GLU A 80 -5.55 0.41 -1.04
N GLU A 81 -4.61 0.18 -1.94
CA GLU A 81 -4.87 0.36 -3.37
C GLU A 81 -5.90 -0.64 -3.86
N ARG A 82 -5.80 -1.88 -3.41
CA ARG A 82 -6.76 -2.90 -3.77
C ARG A 82 -8.16 -2.52 -3.28
N GLU A 83 -8.24 -2.00 -2.06
CA GLU A 83 -9.51 -1.58 -1.50
C GLU A 83 -10.08 -0.40 -2.27
N ALA A 84 -9.24 0.53 -2.68
CA ALA A 84 -9.70 1.68 -3.46
C ALA A 84 -10.36 1.23 -4.76
N ARG A 85 -9.79 0.22 -5.44
CA ARG A 85 -10.41 -0.30 -6.65
C ARG A 85 -11.72 -1.02 -6.34
N THR A 86 -11.76 -1.75 -5.24
CA THR A 86 -12.99 -2.43 -4.82
C THR A 86 -14.11 -1.43 -4.57
N ILE A 87 -13.80 -0.34 -3.86
CA ILE A 87 -14.79 0.68 -3.56
C ILE A 87 -15.30 1.35 -4.83
N HIS A 88 -14.40 1.66 -5.76
CA HIS A 88 -14.80 2.27 -7.03
C HIS A 88 -15.78 1.37 -7.78
N ILE A 89 -15.43 0.08 -7.90
CA ILE A 89 -16.27 -0.86 -8.63
C ILE A 89 -17.64 -1.00 -7.94
N ARG A 90 -17.63 -1.05 -6.63
CA ARG A 90 -18.90 -1.18 -5.90
C ARG A 90 -19.79 0.03 -6.14
N ARG A 91 -19.22 1.22 -6.15
CA ARG A 91 -19.99 2.45 -6.34
C ARG A 91 -20.52 2.57 -7.76
N CYS A 92 -19.69 2.27 -8.76
CA CYS A 92 -20.13 2.42 -10.15
C CYS A 92 -21.12 1.33 -10.54
N ARG A 93 -21.14 0.20 -9.83
CA ARG A 93 -22.15 -0.83 -10.08
C ARG A 93 -23.52 -0.42 -9.55
N GLY A 94 -23.58 0.53 -8.64
CA GLY A 94 -24.84 0.96 -8.08
C GLY A 94 -25.21 0.27 -6.77
N PHE A 95 -24.22 -0.25 -6.07
CA PHE A 95 -24.48 -0.85 -4.75
C PHE A 95 -24.13 0.08 -3.63
#